data_9ac6b2d6571ec27383c36e264c882fec
#
_entry.id   9ac6b2d6571ec27383c36e264c882fec
#
_cell.length_a   1.000
_cell.length_b   1.000
_cell.length_c   1.000
_cell.angle_alpha   90.00
_cell.angle_beta   90.00
_cell.angle_gamma   90.00
#
_symmetry.space_group_name_H-M   'P 1'
#
loop_
_entity.id
_entity.type
_entity.pdbx_description
1 polymer ?
#
loop_
_entity_poly.entity_id
_entity_poly.type
_entity_poly.pdbx_seq_one_letter_code
_entity_poly.pdbx_strand_id
1 'polypeptide(L)'
;MDEALIPKGVKRTSPAKFLLWTLPWLGLLAWGGVSALLCLLLGLNQTNMSNIFAFALWIVFDLAVIALGAGAFFTGFLTYIIGKKELKDIINATVIIGFICYSGAVAMLGIDIGQPIRGWFIFWHANVHSMLTEVSFCITAYLAVLGIEYLPIILENRKLQEIREFRLFGHNLHHIMAVFAATGVFLSFFHQGSLGGMFGVMYARPFAARWEFYIWPTTFFLFVFSAIAAGPCFTILCTKLTEAISRKKLVPDGTIQLLAKISGWLLASYLVLKIIDTMGWLQGIVPSAGLTFSDFFREGPYGAWLLFLEIIVCGIIPAVILMIPQARQNEKWLILACLLNCTGIVLNRFNFIVVTLAIPVMPFARFWSYLPTWQEWGIALAVIGYGMLLFSVSYRYLPLFPRERELNAANMQRIWQPF
;
A
#
# COMPACT_ATOMS: atom_id res chain seq x y z
N MET A 1 -7.86 -32.67 -9.92
CA MET A 1 -6.59 -32.08 -9.52
C MET A 1 -6.78 -30.82 -8.67
N ASP A 2 -7.61 -29.89 -9.08
CA ASP A 2 -7.88 -28.64 -8.37
C ASP A 2 -8.46 -28.82 -6.95
N GLU A 3 -9.42 -29.74 -6.77
CA GLU A 3 -10.03 -30.03 -5.45
C GLU A 3 -9.06 -30.54 -4.39
N ALA A 4 -7.97 -31.15 -4.81
CA ALA A 4 -6.93 -31.64 -3.90
C ALA A 4 -6.08 -30.52 -3.30
N LEU A 5 -6.05 -29.35 -3.92
CA LEU A 5 -5.31 -28.17 -3.47
C LEU A 5 -6.16 -27.26 -2.58
N ILE A 6 -7.49 -27.39 -2.65
CA ILE A 6 -8.44 -26.56 -1.86
C ILE A 6 -8.39 -27.00 -0.39
N PRO A 7 -8.45 -26.07 0.58
CA PRO A 7 -8.50 -26.40 2.01
C PRO A 7 -9.65 -27.37 2.33
N LYS A 8 -9.40 -28.32 3.23
CA LYS A 8 -10.33 -29.40 3.56
C LYS A 8 -11.63 -28.83 4.15
N GLY A 9 -12.77 -29.25 3.61
CA GLY A 9 -14.09 -28.81 4.09
C GLY A 9 -14.55 -27.45 3.54
N VAL A 10 -13.73 -26.77 2.74
CA VAL A 10 -14.06 -25.48 2.14
C VAL A 10 -14.61 -25.68 0.72
N LYS A 11 -15.80 -25.12 0.45
CA LYS A 11 -16.36 -25.08 -0.92
C LYS A 11 -15.89 -23.82 -1.63
N ARG A 12 -15.26 -24.00 -2.80
CA ARG A 12 -14.85 -22.94 -3.73
C ARG A 12 -15.67 -23.02 -5.03
N THR A 13 -15.65 -21.96 -5.79
CA THR A 13 -16.28 -21.92 -7.13
C THR A 13 -15.66 -22.95 -8.08
N SER A 14 -16.39 -23.39 -9.11
CA SER A 14 -15.84 -24.30 -10.12
C SER A 14 -14.64 -23.69 -10.85
N PRO A 15 -13.69 -24.53 -11.35
CA PRO A 15 -12.51 -24.04 -12.07
C PRO A 15 -12.85 -23.14 -13.25
N ALA A 16 -13.89 -23.47 -14.00
CA ALA A 16 -14.32 -22.66 -15.15
C ALA A 16 -14.78 -21.24 -14.74
N LYS A 17 -15.56 -21.13 -13.66
CA LYS A 17 -15.99 -19.82 -13.13
C LYS A 17 -14.81 -19.03 -12.56
N PHE A 18 -13.86 -19.71 -11.95
CA PHE A 18 -12.63 -19.09 -11.46
C PHE A 18 -11.77 -18.56 -12.61
N LEU A 19 -11.60 -19.34 -13.68
CA LEU A 19 -10.90 -18.91 -14.87
C LEU A 19 -11.58 -17.67 -15.50
N LEU A 20 -12.91 -17.70 -15.64
CA LEU A 20 -13.67 -16.55 -16.15
C LEU A 20 -13.46 -15.29 -15.29
N TRP A 21 -13.38 -15.44 -13.97
CA TRP A 21 -13.07 -14.35 -13.04
C TRP A 21 -11.65 -13.80 -13.23
N THR A 22 -10.69 -14.64 -13.58
CA THR A 22 -9.28 -14.22 -13.77
C THR A 22 -9.02 -13.56 -15.12
N LEU A 23 -9.85 -13.75 -16.13
CA LEU A 23 -9.65 -13.20 -17.48
C LEU A 23 -9.47 -11.67 -17.53
N PRO A 24 -10.28 -10.83 -16.87
CA PRO A 24 -10.07 -9.38 -16.87
C PRO A 24 -8.71 -8.99 -16.29
N TRP A 25 -8.28 -9.66 -15.25
CA TRP A 25 -7.00 -9.40 -14.57
C TRP A 25 -5.81 -9.81 -15.42
N LEU A 26 -5.92 -10.93 -16.13
CA LEU A 26 -4.95 -11.34 -17.14
C LEU A 26 -4.90 -10.36 -18.31
N GLY A 27 -6.03 -9.79 -18.70
CA GLY A 27 -6.10 -8.73 -19.72
C GLY A 27 -5.33 -7.48 -19.30
N LEU A 28 -5.47 -7.03 -18.04
CA LEU A 28 -4.70 -5.90 -17.49
C LEU A 28 -3.21 -6.23 -17.44
N LEU A 29 -2.83 -7.44 -17.02
CA LEU A 29 -1.44 -7.87 -17.04
C LEU A 29 -0.85 -7.92 -18.46
N ALA A 30 -1.60 -8.38 -19.44
CA ALA A 30 -1.17 -8.39 -20.84
C ALA A 30 -0.97 -6.96 -21.36
N TRP A 31 -1.91 -6.04 -21.06
CA TRP A 31 -1.77 -4.64 -21.42
C TRP A 31 -0.52 -4.01 -20.79
N GLY A 32 -0.34 -4.18 -19.48
CA GLY A 32 0.85 -3.69 -18.80
C GLY A 32 2.14 -4.34 -19.28
N GLY A 33 2.11 -5.64 -19.59
CA GLY A 33 3.25 -6.36 -20.16
C GLY A 33 3.69 -5.81 -21.52
N VAL A 34 2.75 -5.52 -22.41
CA VAL A 34 3.03 -4.85 -23.70
C VAL A 34 3.59 -3.45 -23.45
N SER A 35 2.96 -2.67 -22.57
CA SER A 35 3.42 -1.32 -22.23
C SER A 35 4.84 -1.32 -21.65
N ALA A 36 5.12 -2.24 -20.71
CA ALA A 36 6.43 -2.40 -20.11
C ALA A 36 7.49 -2.79 -21.13
N LEU A 37 7.18 -3.73 -22.01
CA LEU A 37 8.08 -4.16 -23.09
C LEU A 37 8.43 -2.99 -24.02
N LEU A 38 7.45 -2.18 -24.42
CA LEU A 38 7.68 -1.00 -25.23
C LEU A 38 8.59 0.01 -24.53
N CYS A 39 8.33 0.31 -23.24
CA CYS A 39 9.16 1.24 -22.48
C CYS A 39 10.60 0.71 -22.26
N LEU A 40 10.78 -0.60 -22.07
CA LEU A 40 12.11 -1.19 -21.87
C LEU A 40 12.92 -1.27 -23.17
N LEU A 41 12.28 -1.50 -24.31
CA LEU A 41 12.95 -1.63 -25.62
C LEU A 41 13.15 -0.29 -26.31
N LEU A 42 12.15 0.61 -26.25
CA LEU A 42 12.16 1.89 -26.95
C LEU A 42 12.51 3.08 -26.05
N GLY A 43 12.58 2.85 -24.74
CA GLY A 43 12.91 3.87 -23.74
C GLY A 43 11.69 4.59 -23.16
N LEU A 44 11.93 5.42 -22.14
CA LEU A 44 10.91 6.19 -21.43
C LEU A 44 10.30 7.34 -22.26
N ASN A 45 10.81 7.60 -23.46
CA ASN A 45 10.19 8.52 -24.42
C ASN A 45 8.80 8.06 -24.88
N GLN A 46 8.39 6.85 -24.55
CA GLN A 46 7.01 6.33 -24.74
C GLN A 46 6.03 6.88 -23.68
N THR A 47 6.53 7.61 -22.71
CA THR A 47 5.76 8.22 -21.61
C THR A 47 5.73 9.74 -21.75
N ASN A 48 4.87 10.41 -20.98
CA ASN A 48 4.88 11.87 -20.84
C ASN A 48 5.77 12.36 -19.68
N MET A 49 6.64 11.49 -19.18
CA MET A 49 7.70 11.89 -18.26
C MET A 49 8.66 12.85 -18.96
N SER A 50 9.14 13.83 -18.22
CA SER A 50 9.98 14.91 -18.73
C SER A 50 10.94 15.42 -17.65
N ASN A 51 11.84 16.35 -17.99
CA ASN A 51 12.68 17.01 -17.00
C ASN A 51 11.91 17.80 -15.94
N ILE A 52 10.64 18.14 -16.20
CA ILE A 52 9.76 18.80 -15.23
C ILE A 52 9.02 17.74 -14.42
N PHE A 53 8.43 16.77 -15.07
CA PHE A 53 7.74 15.62 -14.45
C PHE A 53 8.66 14.39 -14.51
N ALA A 54 9.78 14.45 -13.79
CA ALA A 54 10.68 13.32 -13.64
C ALA A 54 10.05 12.17 -12.83
N PHE A 55 9.13 12.54 -11.93
CA PHE A 55 8.25 11.63 -11.21
C PHE A 55 6.82 11.84 -11.72
N ALA A 56 6.16 10.76 -12.12
CA ALA A 56 4.88 10.81 -12.82
C ALA A 56 3.88 9.78 -12.25
N LEU A 57 2.96 9.28 -13.06
CA LEU A 57 1.89 8.39 -12.64
C LEU A 57 2.41 7.14 -11.91
N TRP A 58 3.51 6.56 -12.37
CA TRP A 58 4.04 5.34 -11.76
C TRP A 58 4.50 5.55 -10.33
N ILE A 59 5.18 6.67 -10.05
CA ILE A 59 5.59 7.00 -8.67
C ILE A 59 4.37 7.35 -7.81
N VAL A 60 3.34 8.00 -8.36
CA VAL A 60 2.07 8.20 -7.62
C VAL A 60 1.45 6.86 -7.21
N PHE A 61 1.37 5.92 -8.15
CA PHE A 61 0.85 4.58 -7.89
C PHE A 61 1.74 3.79 -6.94
N ASP A 62 3.06 3.82 -7.13
CA ASP A 62 4.03 3.16 -6.27
C ASP A 62 3.85 3.59 -4.82
N LEU A 63 3.91 4.88 -4.56
CA LEU A 63 3.75 5.45 -3.23
C LEU A 63 2.37 5.19 -2.62
N ALA A 64 1.30 5.19 -3.45
CA ALA A 64 -0.05 4.91 -2.98
C ALA A 64 -0.22 3.43 -2.63
N VAL A 65 0.23 2.53 -3.51
CA VAL A 65 0.12 1.08 -3.31
C VAL A 65 0.93 0.62 -2.10
N ILE A 66 2.15 1.14 -1.92
CA ILE A 66 2.97 0.88 -0.74
C ILE A 66 2.27 1.36 0.54
N ALA A 67 1.65 2.55 0.53
CA ALA A 67 0.91 3.06 1.68
C ALA A 67 -0.33 2.20 2.00
N LEU A 68 -1.05 1.72 0.98
CA LEU A 68 -2.16 0.78 1.15
C LEU A 68 -1.69 -0.58 1.71
N GLY A 69 -0.50 -1.02 1.30
CA GLY A 69 0.16 -2.22 1.82
C GLY A 69 0.63 -2.11 3.28
N ALA A 70 0.69 -0.89 3.83
CA ALA A 70 1.10 -0.62 5.20
C ALA A 70 0.20 -1.31 6.26
N GLY A 71 -1.01 -1.74 5.88
CA GLY A 71 -1.86 -2.56 6.73
C GLY A 71 -1.18 -3.82 7.25
N ALA A 72 -0.27 -4.42 6.48
CA ALA A 72 0.47 -5.63 6.86
C ALA A 72 1.35 -5.40 8.11
N PHE A 73 2.32 -4.48 8.01
CA PHE A 73 3.24 -4.24 9.12
C PHE A 73 2.53 -3.65 10.35
N PHE A 74 1.55 -2.78 10.13
CA PHE A 74 0.84 -2.15 11.23
C PHE A 74 -0.06 -3.14 11.99
N THR A 75 -0.77 -4.02 11.27
CA THR A 75 -1.55 -5.10 11.90
C THR A 75 -0.62 -6.10 12.59
N GLY A 76 0.54 -6.41 12.00
CA GLY A 76 1.60 -7.21 12.64
C GLY A 76 2.10 -6.57 13.93
N PHE A 77 2.40 -5.28 13.92
CA PHE A 77 2.76 -4.50 15.12
C PHE A 77 1.71 -4.62 16.23
N LEU A 78 0.45 -4.35 15.90
CA LEU A 78 -0.65 -4.44 16.87
C LEU A 78 -0.83 -5.86 17.40
N THR A 79 -0.64 -6.87 16.58
CA THR A 79 -0.87 -8.28 16.94
C THR A 79 0.27 -8.86 17.77
N TYR A 80 1.53 -8.68 17.32
CA TYR A 80 2.69 -9.36 17.89
C TYR A 80 3.41 -8.53 18.95
N ILE A 81 3.43 -7.19 18.81
CA ILE A 81 4.15 -6.30 19.74
C ILE A 81 3.20 -5.73 20.80
N ILE A 82 2.05 -5.18 20.36
CA ILE A 82 1.04 -4.64 21.30
C ILE A 82 0.20 -5.75 21.94
N GLY A 83 0.12 -6.94 21.34
CA GLY A 83 -0.58 -8.11 21.88
C GLY A 83 -2.10 -8.11 21.65
N LYS A 84 -2.61 -7.41 20.61
CA LYS A 84 -4.03 -7.41 20.20
C LYS A 84 -4.40 -8.72 19.51
N LYS A 85 -4.74 -9.74 20.31
CA LYS A 85 -5.01 -11.11 19.82
C LYS A 85 -6.19 -11.20 18.86
N GLU A 86 -7.15 -10.28 18.95
CA GLU A 86 -8.32 -10.23 18.06
C GLU A 86 -7.94 -9.99 16.58
N LEU A 87 -6.78 -9.38 16.34
CA LEU A 87 -6.29 -9.11 14.98
C LEU A 87 -5.63 -10.33 14.31
N LYS A 88 -5.42 -11.44 15.05
CA LYS A 88 -4.95 -12.70 14.47
C LYS A 88 -5.87 -13.24 13.38
N ASP A 89 -7.16 -12.90 13.45
CA ASP A 89 -8.17 -13.35 12.49
C ASP A 89 -7.98 -12.76 11.09
N ILE A 90 -7.26 -11.66 10.97
CA ILE A 90 -7.06 -10.96 9.70
C ILE A 90 -5.59 -10.92 9.25
N ILE A 91 -4.65 -11.36 10.10
CA ILE A 91 -3.21 -11.19 9.89
C ILE A 91 -2.73 -11.82 8.58
N ASN A 92 -3.19 -13.02 8.24
CA ASN A 92 -2.76 -13.69 7.01
C ASN A 92 -3.20 -12.94 5.76
N ALA A 93 -4.43 -12.42 5.76
CA ALA A 93 -4.92 -11.60 4.66
C ALA A 93 -4.11 -10.31 4.53
N THR A 94 -3.74 -9.67 5.65
CA THR A 94 -2.91 -8.45 5.63
C THR A 94 -1.50 -8.71 5.12
N VAL A 95 -0.87 -9.82 5.50
CA VAL A 95 0.46 -10.21 5.00
C VAL A 95 0.45 -10.38 3.48
N ILE A 96 -0.56 -11.08 2.95
CA ILE A 96 -0.70 -11.27 1.50
C ILE A 96 -0.95 -9.94 0.78
N ILE A 97 -1.82 -9.09 1.31
CA ILE A 97 -2.07 -7.75 0.76
C ILE A 97 -0.78 -6.93 0.77
N GLY A 98 -0.03 -6.95 1.87
CA GLY A 98 1.27 -6.29 1.97
C GLY A 98 2.27 -6.81 0.93
N PHE A 99 2.42 -8.13 0.80
CA PHE A 99 3.29 -8.73 -0.20
C PHE A 99 2.90 -8.35 -1.64
N ILE A 100 1.61 -8.36 -1.96
CA ILE A 100 1.09 -7.93 -3.26
C ILE A 100 1.44 -6.47 -3.53
N CYS A 101 1.18 -5.58 -2.58
CA CYS A 101 1.41 -4.16 -2.73
C CYS A 101 2.90 -3.86 -2.93
N TYR A 102 3.76 -4.38 -2.08
CA TYR A 102 5.20 -4.11 -2.16
C TYR A 102 5.87 -4.76 -3.38
N SER A 103 5.51 -6.01 -3.71
CA SER A 103 6.06 -6.65 -4.92
C SER A 103 5.57 -6.01 -6.21
N GLY A 104 4.29 -5.57 -6.27
CA GLY A 104 3.74 -4.83 -7.39
C GLY A 104 4.40 -3.47 -7.57
N ALA A 105 4.65 -2.75 -6.48
CA ALA A 105 5.37 -1.49 -6.46
C ALA A 105 6.80 -1.64 -6.98
N VAL A 106 7.56 -2.61 -6.44
CA VAL A 106 8.94 -2.90 -6.91
C VAL A 106 8.97 -3.27 -8.39
N ALA A 107 7.99 -4.03 -8.88
CA ALA A 107 7.91 -4.37 -10.30
C ALA A 107 7.68 -3.14 -11.18
N MET A 108 6.81 -2.21 -10.76
CA MET A 108 6.56 -0.95 -11.46
C MET A 108 7.77 -0.03 -11.41
N LEU A 109 8.39 0.12 -10.24
CA LEU A 109 9.62 0.89 -10.05
C LEU A 109 10.75 0.37 -10.96
N GLY A 110 10.86 -0.96 -11.13
CA GLY A 110 11.83 -1.57 -12.03
C GLY A 110 11.71 -1.11 -13.49
N ILE A 111 10.51 -0.69 -13.92
CA ILE A 111 10.29 -0.12 -15.27
C ILE A 111 10.56 1.39 -15.24
N ASP A 112 10.13 2.06 -14.19
CA ASP A 112 10.27 3.52 -14.02
C ASP A 112 11.72 4.01 -14.06
N ILE A 113 12.66 3.25 -13.49
CA ILE A 113 14.09 3.58 -13.54
C ILE A 113 14.71 3.52 -14.95
N GLY A 114 13.96 3.04 -15.95
CA GLY A 114 14.32 3.00 -17.38
C GLY A 114 15.42 2.01 -17.74
N GLN A 115 16.32 1.68 -16.81
CA GLN A 115 17.41 0.71 -17.00
C GLN A 115 17.46 -0.29 -15.82
N PRO A 116 16.49 -1.20 -15.73
CA PRO A 116 16.36 -2.13 -14.59
C PRO A 116 17.61 -2.99 -14.37
N ILE A 117 18.34 -3.33 -15.44
CA ILE A 117 19.59 -4.10 -15.35
C ILE A 117 20.68 -3.35 -14.54
N ARG A 118 20.57 -2.02 -14.42
CA ARG A 118 21.48 -1.19 -13.61
C ARG A 118 20.93 -0.88 -12.21
N GLY A 119 19.73 -1.30 -11.90
CA GLY A 119 19.09 -1.03 -10.60
C GLY A 119 19.92 -1.52 -9.40
N TRP A 120 20.71 -2.59 -9.57
CA TRP A 120 21.58 -3.12 -8.53
C TRP A 120 22.76 -2.17 -8.16
N PHE A 121 23.09 -1.17 -8.99
CA PHE A 121 24.17 -0.24 -8.72
C PHE A 121 23.96 0.54 -7.43
N ILE A 122 22.72 0.84 -7.04
CA ILE A 122 22.42 1.56 -5.81
C ILE A 122 22.92 0.83 -4.56
N PHE A 123 23.00 -0.50 -4.59
CA PHE A 123 23.48 -1.32 -3.47
C PHE A 123 25.00 -1.33 -3.36
N TRP A 124 25.74 -1.18 -4.48
CA TRP A 124 27.19 -1.19 -4.52
C TRP A 124 27.81 0.21 -4.50
N HIS A 125 27.05 1.21 -4.92
CA HIS A 125 27.46 2.62 -4.95
C HIS A 125 26.51 3.44 -4.07
N ALA A 126 26.25 2.96 -2.87
CA ALA A 126 25.32 3.57 -1.93
C ALA A 126 25.84 4.95 -1.47
N ASN A 127 24.97 5.96 -1.54
CA ASN A 127 25.21 7.26 -0.93
C ASN A 127 24.47 7.32 0.41
N VAL A 128 25.22 7.29 1.51
CA VAL A 128 24.67 7.28 2.88
C VAL A 128 23.89 8.54 3.26
N HIS A 129 24.03 9.63 2.50
CA HIS A 129 23.29 10.87 2.70
C HIS A 129 22.04 10.97 1.80
N SER A 130 21.74 9.94 1.00
CA SER A 130 20.61 9.93 0.07
C SER A 130 19.46 9.13 0.64
N MET A 131 18.30 9.78 0.81
CA MET A 131 17.02 9.10 1.15
C MET A 131 16.64 8.03 0.13
N LEU A 132 17.02 8.20 -1.15
CA LEU A 132 16.77 7.20 -2.20
C LEU A 132 17.54 5.90 -1.93
N THR A 133 18.75 5.98 -1.42
CA THR A 133 19.52 4.80 -0.99
C THR A 133 18.80 4.07 0.14
N GLU A 134 18.37 4.80 1.17
CA GLU A 134 17.61 4.24 2.30
C GLU A 134 16.32 3.58 1.84
N VAL A 135 15.54 4.24 0.98
CA VAL A 135 14.32 3.68 0.38
C VAL A 135 14.61 2.35 -0.32
N SER A 136 15.67 2.29 -1.14
CA SER A 136 15.99 1.08 -1.92
C SER A 136 16.39 -0.10 -1.03
N PHE A 137 17.19 0.13 0.00
CA PHE A 137 17.54 -0.90 0.98
C PHE A 137 16.34 -1.37 1.80
N CYS A 138 15.55 -0.42 2.30
CA CYS A 138 14.40 -0.74 3.13
C CYS A 138 13.32 -1.49 2.36
N ILE A 139 12.98 -1.10 1.11
CA ILE A 139 11.96 -1.80 0.32
C ILE A 139 12.40 -3.22 -0.02
N THR A 140 13.66 -3.40 -0.40
CA THR A 140 14.20 -4.73 -0.75
C THR A 140 14.20 -5.66 0.46
N ALA A 141 14.70 -5.18 1.61
CA ALA A 141 14.72 -5.94 2.85
C ALA A 141 13.29 -6.24 3.35
N TYR A 142 12.39 -5.26 3.28
CA TYR A 142 11.01 -5.46 3.72
C TYR A 142 10.23 -6.41 2.80
N LEU A 143 10.43 -6.36 1.50
CA LEU A 143 9.84 -7.32 0.57
C LEU A 143 10.34 -8.76 0.87
N ALA A 144 11.60 -8.92 1.23
CA ALA A 144 12.13 -10.22 1.66
C ALA A 144 11.44 -10.70 2.97
N VAL A 145 11.26 -9.80 3.95
CA VAL A 145 10.51 -10.11 5.18
C VAL A 145 9.09 -10.55 4.87
N LEU A 146 8.36 -9.80 4.02
CA LEU A 146 7.00 -10.16 3.61
C LEU A 146 6.95 -11.51 2.89
N GLY A 147 7.96 -11.83 2.07
CA GLY A 147 8.10 -13.14 1.45
C GLY A 147 8.26 -14.26 2.47
N ILE A 148 9.07 -14.03 3.52
CA ILE A 148 9.24 -14.97 4.63
C ILE A 148 7.95 -15.10 5.46
N GLU A 149 7.21 -14.01 5.70
CA GLU A 149 5.92 -14.03 6.39
C GLU A 149 4.82 -14.72 5.56
N TYR A 150 4.89 -14.63 4.24
CA TYR A 150 3.94 -15.30 3.35
C TYR A 150 4.22 -16.80 3.21
N LEU A 151 5.46 -17.23 3.36
CA LEU A 151 5.87 -18.63 3.19
C LEU A 151 5.13 -19.61 4.10
N PRO A 152 4.95 -19.37 5.42
CA PRO A 152 4.14 -20.27 6.27
C PRO A 152 2.70 -20.42 5.78
N ILE A 153 2.11 -19.34 5.26
CA ILE A 153 0.74 -19.36 4.73
C ILE A 153 0.67 -20.25 3.48
N ILE A 154 1.69 -20.20 2.63
CA ILE A 154 1.80 -21.09 1.46
C ILE A 154 1.98 -22.54 1.93
N LEU A 155 2.82 -22.77 2.92
CA LEU A 155 3.09 -24.11 3.47
C LEU A 155 1.87 -24.72 4.18
N GLU A 156 0.87 -23.90 4.58
CA GLU A 156 -0.43 -24.38 5.08
C GLU A 156 -1.32 -24.99 3.97
N ASN A 157 -0.91 -24.96 2.69
CA ASN A 157 -1.63 -25.63 1.62
C ASN A 157 -1.75 -27.12 1.89
N ARG A 158 -2.96 -27.67 1.66
CA ARG A 158 -3.30 -29.07 1.98
C ARG A 158 -2.29 -30.09 1.43
N LYS A 159 -1.82 -29.90 0.19
CA LYS A 159 -0.85 -30.82 -0.45
C LYS A 159 0.54 -30.70 0.16
N LEU A 160 0.96 -29.49 0.50
CA LEU A 160 2.27 -29.27 1.13
C LEU A 160 2.29 -29.83 2.57
N GLN A 161 1.16 -29.79 3.27
CA GLN A 161 1.01 -30.37 4.60
C GLN A 161 1.10 -31.93 4.63
N GLU A 162 0.92 -32.60 3.49
CA GLU A 162 1.13 -34.04 3.38
C GLU A 162 2.63 -34.39 3.45
N ILE A 163 3.53 -33.46 3.11
CA ILE A 163 4.98 -33.61 3.13
C ILE A 163 5.51 -33.22 4.51
N ARG A 164 6.10 -34.19 5.23
CA ARG A 164 6.55 -34.01 6.62
C ARG A 164 7.54 -32.85 6.77
N GLU A 165 8.50 -32.74 5.88
CA GLU A 165 9.56 -31.74 5.90
C GLU A 165 8.97 -30.33 5.80
N PHE A 166 8.03 -30.09 4.90
CA PHE A 166 7.36 -28.79 4.73
C PHE A 166 6.47 -28.44 5.92
N ARG A 167 5.80 -29.42 6.51
CA ARG A 167 5.01 -29.24 7.72
C ARG A 167 5.87 -28.83 8.92
N LEU A 168 7.01 -29.52 9.14
CA LEU A 168 7.95 -29.19 10.21
C LEU A 168 8.60 -27.83 10.00
N PHE A 169 9.00 -27.52 8.77
CA PHE A 169 9.58 -26.24 8.41
C PHE A 169 8.59 -25.08 8.65
N GLY A 170 7.33 -25.23 8.20
CA GLY A 170 6.29 -24.22 8.44
C GLY A 170 6.02 -24.01 9.93
N HIS A 171 6.02 -25.10 10.73
CA HIS A 171 5.86 -24.99 12.17
C HIS A 171 7.01 -24.22 12.82
N ASN A 172 8.26 -24.56 12.50
CA ASN A 172 9.43 -23.86 13.03
C ASN A 172 9.45 -22.38 12.63
N LEU A 173 9.04 -22.08 11.41
CA LEU A 173 8.97 -20.71 10.91
C LEU A 173 7.95 -19.85 11.70
N HIS A 174 6.81 -20.43 12.11
CA HIS A 174 5.84 -19.74 12.95
C HIS A 174 6.41 -19.28 14.31
N HIS A 175 7.38 -19.99 14.88
CA HIS A 175 7.99 -19.59 16.15
C HIS A 175 8.83 -18.31 16.06
N ILE A 176 9.38 -18.00 14.89
CA ILE A 176 10.22 -16.81 14.67
C ILE A 176 9.47 -15.65 14.00
N MET A 177 8.17 -15.82 13.69
CA MET A 177 7.37 -14.78 13.03
C MET A 177 7.33 -13.46 13.78
N ALA A 178 7.34 -13.46 15.12
CA ALA A 178 7.36 -12.25 15.90
C ALA A 178 8.61 -11.39 15.64
N VAL A 179 9.76 -12.03 15.39
CA VAL A 179 11.01 -11.35 15.05
C VAL A 179 10.91 -10.72 13.66
N PHE A 180 10.38 -11.44 12.67
CA PHE A 180 10.17 -10.92 11.33
C PHE A 180 9.15 -9.78 11.33
N ALA A 181 8.05 -9.91 12.07
CA ALA A 181 7.07 -8.83 12.21
C ALA A 181 7.69 -7.56 12.83
N ALA A 182 8.52 -7.70 13.88
CA ALA A 182 9.22 -6.56 14.47
C ALA A 182 10.20 -5.90 13.48
N THR A 183 10.98 -6.71 12.76
CA THR A 183 11.89 -6.25 11.70
C THR A 183 11.11 -5.56 10.58
N GLY A 184 9.99 -6.14 10.16
CA GLY A 184 9.11 -5.57 9.14
C GLY A 184 8.54 -4.22 9.53
N VAL A 185 8.12 -4.05 10.80
CA VAL A 185 7.65 -2.76 11.32
C VAL A 185 8.74 -1.70 11.23
N PHE A 186 9.95 -2.02 11.66
CA PHE A 186 11.09 -1.09 11.60
C PHE A 186 11.41 -0.70 10.16
N LEU A 187 11.60 -1.68 9.27
CA LEU A 187 11.92 -1.44 7.86
C LEU A 187 10.83 -0.65 7.15
N SER A 188 9.56 -0.97 7.39
CA SER A 188 8.45 -0.27 6.75
C SER A 188 8.25 1.15 7.28
N PHE A 189 8.51 1.40 8.57
CA PHE A 189 8.50 2.74 9.14
C PHE A 189 9.54 3.64 8.44
N PHE A 190 10.78 3.20 8.36
CA PHE A 190 11.84 3.94 7.68
C PHE A 190 11.57 4.08 6.18
N HIS A 191 11.12 3.01 5.53
CA HIS A 191 10.77 3.07 4.12
C HIS A 191 9.69 4.13 3.83
N GLN A 192 8.59 4.12 4.56
CA GLN A 192 7.51 5.12 4.40
C GLN A 192 8.01 6.54 4.70
N GLY A 193 8.79 6.70 5.77
CA GLY A 193 9.33 7.98 6.17
C GLY A 193 10.33 8.53 5.14
N SER A 194 11.25 7.70 4.66
CA SER A 194 12.26 8.12 3.68
C SER A 194 11.65 8.50 2.34
N LEU A 195 10.56 7.84 1.91
CA LEU A 195 9.76 8.28 0.76
C LEU A 195 9.24 9.71 0.96
N GLY A 196 8.66 10.01 2.12
CA GLY A 196 8.24 11.37 2.45
C GLY A 196 9.41 12.35 2.54
N GLY A 197 10.51 11.92 3.16
CA GLY A 197 11.74 12.70 3.30
C GLY A 197 12.36 13.09 1.98
N MET A 198 12.35 12.20 0.99
CA MET A 198 12.86 12.45 -0.35
C MET A 198 12.15 13.64 -1.02
N PHE A 199 10.83 13.77 -0.86
CA PHE A 199 10.09 14.91 -1.38
C PHE A 199 10.21 16.16 -0.50
N GLY A 200 10.42 16.00 0.81
CA GLY A 200 10.57 17.11 1.75
C GLY A 200 11.81 17.99 1.52
N VAL A 201 12.81 17.51 0.77
CA VAL A 201 14.00 18.30 0.42
C VAL A 201 13.82 19.21 -0.80
N MET A 202 12.68 19.10 -1.51
CA MET A 202 12.39 19.96 -2.67
C MET A 202 12.03 21.37 -2.21
N TYR A 203 12.99 22.30 -2.32
CA TYR A 203 12.82 23.71 -1.92
C TYR A 203 11.69 24.40 -2.74
N ALA A 204 10.97 25.26 -2.06
CA ALA A 204 9.86 26.06 -2.62
C ALA A 204 8.73 25.22 -3.25
N ARG A 205 8.73 23.93 -3.07
CA ARG A 205 7.63 23.06 -3.53
C ARG A 205 6.55 22.97 -2.47
N PRO A 206 5.28 22.98 -2.87
CA PRO A 206 4.17 22.79 -1.95
C PRO A 206 4.26 21.44 -1.25
N PHE A 207 3.72 21.37 -0.04
CA PHE A 207 3.72 20.18 0.81
C PHE A 207 5.09 19.69 1.28
N ALA A 208 6.16 20.43 0.97
CA ALA A 208 7.51 20.22 1.46
C ALA A 208 7.85 21.28 2.52
N ALA A 209 6.93 21.57 3.44
CA ALA A 209 7.22 22.47 4.56
C ALA A 209 8.31 21.85 5.41
N ARG A 210 9.46 22.53 5.45
CA ARG A 210 10.62 22.13 6.24
C ARG A 210 10.49 22.69 7.64
N TRP A 211 9.64 22.13 8.45
CA TRP A 211 9.77 22.25 9.88
C TRP A 211 10.82 21.24 10.28
N GLU A 212 12.02 21.72 10.46
CA GLU A 212 13.19 20.90 10.71
C GLU A 212 13.14 20.27 12.09
N PHE A 213 12.70 19.04 12.17
CA PHE A 213 13.28 18.14 13.15
C PHE A 213 14.66 17.77 12.60
N TYR A 214 15.69 18.33 13.11
CA TYR A 214 17.12 18.27 12.77
C TYR A 214 17.62 17.18 11.79
N ILE A 215 16.93 16.05 11.64
CA ILE A 215 17.34 14.90 10.83
C ILE A 215 16.33 14.57 9.74
N TRP A 216 15.01 14.68 10.03
CA TRP A 216 13.96 14.32 9.10
C TRP A 216 12.96 15.47 8.86
N PRO A 217 12.58 15.74 7.60
CA PRO A 217 11.54 16.73 7.30
C PRO A 217 10.17 16.25 7.80
N THR A 218 9.25 17.18 8.01
CA THR A 218 7.87 16.89 8.49
C THR A 218 7.16 15.87 7.63
N THR A 219 7.45 15.88 6.32
CA THR A 219 6.91 14.94 5.32
C THR A 219 7.26 13.49 5.61
N PHE A 220 8.38 13.22 6.30
CA PHE A 220 8.71 11.88 6.79
C PHE A 220 7.58 11.32 7.66
N PHE A 221 7.19 12.06 8.67
CA PHE A 221 6.13 11.64 9.59
C PHE A 221 4.75 11.63 8.95
N LEU A 222 4.45 12.60 8.07
CA LEU A 222 3.18 12.63 7.33
C LEU A 222 2.99 11.38 6.47
N PHE A 223 4.06 10.90 5.82
CA PHE A 223 3.98 9.68 5.02
C PHE A 223 3.72 8.44 5.88
N VAL A 224 4.39 8.32 7.01
CA VAL A 224 4.16 7.21 7.96
C VAL A 224 2.73 7.24 8.49
N PHE A 225 2.27 8.39 9.02
CA PHE A 225 0.92 8.48 9.60
C PHE A 225 -0.18 8.25 8.56
N SER A 226 -0.04 8.79 7.36
CA SER A 226 -1.01 8.54 6.28
C SER A 226 -1.07 7.06 5.88
N ALA A 227 0.05 6.38 5.83
CA ALA A 227 0.12 4.97 5.47
C ALA A 227 -0.52 4.06 6.53
N ILE A 228 -0.18 4.25 7.82
CA ILE A 228 -0.79 3.46 8.91
C ILE A 228 -2.27 3.78 9.15
N ALA A 229 -2.75 4.94 8.69
CA ALA A 229 -4.17 5.27 8.69
C ALA A 229 -4.94 4.61 7.53
N ALA A 230 -4.34 4.56 6.33
CA ALA A 230 -5.00 4.05 5.13
C ALA A 230 -4.89 2.51 4.98
N GLY A 231 -3.76 1.92 5.35
CA GLY A 231 -3.51 0.48 5.19
C GLY A 231 -4.56 -0.43 5.83
N PRO A 232 -4.94 -0.20 7.10
CA PRO A 232 -6.02 -0.96 7.73
C PRO A 232 -7.37 -0.81 7.02
N CYS A 233 -7.71 0.37 6.51
CA CYS A 233 -8.92 0.59 5.72
C CYS A 233 -8.90 -0.21 4.42
N PHE A 234 -7.77 -0.28 3.74
CA PHE A 234 -7.60 -1.10 2.55
C PHE A 234 -7.78 -2.60 2.86
N THR A 235 -7.23 -3.07 3.97
CA THR A 235 -7.43 -4.44 4.45
C THR A 235 -8.92 -4.74 4.73
N ILE A 236 -9.64 -3.80 5.34
CA ILE A 236 -11.10 -3.92 5.56
C ILE A 236 -11.82 -4.01 4.22
N LEU A 237 -11.51 -3.14 3.25
CA LEU A 237 -12.13 -3.16 1.91
C LEU A 237 -11.90 -4.50 1.20
N CYS A 238 -10.66 -5.00 1.18
CA CYS A 238 -10.33 -6.29 0.57
C CYS A 238 -11.10 -7.44 1.24
N THR A 239 -11.20 -7.41 2.58
CA THR A 239 -11.94 -8.42 3.35
C THR A 239 -13.43 -8.35 3.04
N LYS A 240 -14.04 -7.16 3.06
CA LYS A 240 -15.46 -6.96 2.76
C LYS A 240 -15.81 -7.31 1.32
N LEU A 241 -14.95 -6.99 0.37
CA LEU A 241 -15.10 -7.42 -1.03
C LEU A 241 -15.08 -8.96 -1.14
N THR A 242 -14.15 -9.60 -0.43
CA THR A 242 -14.05 -11.07 -0.41
C THR A 242 -15.28 -11.70 0.25
N GLU A 243 -15.80 -11.12 1.35
CA GLU A 243 -17.05 -11.55 1.98
C GLU A 243 -18.25 -11.42 1.02
N ALA A 244 -18.36 -10.29 0.31
CA ALA A 244 -19.44 -10.05 -0.65
C ALA A 244 -19.41 -11.05 -1.83
N ILE A 245 -18.22 -11.30 -2.40
CA ILE A 245 -18.06 -12.25 -3.53
C ILE A 245 -18.28 -13.69 -3.08
N SER A 246 -17.72 -14.08 -1.93
CA SER A 246 -17.84 -15.44 -1.41
C SER A 246 -19.19 -15.73 -0.75
N ARG A 247 -19.97 -14.68 -0.44
CA ARG A 247 -21.22 -14.73 0.33
C ARG A 247 -21.04 -15.41 1.69
N LYS A 248 -19.89 -15.22 2.31
CA LYS A 248 -19.52 -15.79 3.62
C LYS A 248 -18.97 -14.71 4.50
N LYS A 249 -19.30 -14.74 5.78
CA LYS A 249 -18.65 -13.92 6.80
C LYS A 249 -17.33 -14.57 7.17
N LEU A 250 -16.21 -13.92 6.85
CA LEU A 250 -14.86 -14.47 7.00
C LEU A 250 -14.18 -14.00 8.28
N VAL A 251 -14.46 -12.78 8.70
CA VAL A 251 -13.83 -12.15 9.87
C VAL A 251 -14.90 -11.70 10.88
N PRO A 252 -14.68 -11.84 12.19
CA PRO A 252 -15.58 -11.32 13.22
C PRO A 252 -15.74 -9.79 13.11
N ASP A 253 -16.96 -9.30 13.41
CA ASP A 253 -17.24 -7.85 13.38
C ASP A 253 -16.36 -7.08 14.39
N GLY A 254 -16.08 -7.66 15.55
CA GLY A 254 -15.22 -7.05 16.56
C GLY A 254 -13.83 -6.72 16.03
N THR A 255 -13.22 -7.60 15.25
CA THR A 255 -11.92 -7.40 14.60
C THR A 255 -11.96 -6.23 13.61
N ILE A 256 -12.99 -6.22 12.74
CA ILE A 256 -13.19 -5.13 11.77
C ILE A 256 -13.43 -3.79 12.48
N GLN A 257 -14.27 -3.78 13.52
CA GLN A 257 -14.58 -2.57 14.30
C GLN A 257 -13.36 -2.02 15.05
N LEU A 258 -12.52 -2.91 15.60
CA LEU A 258 -11.28 -2.52 16.27
C LEU A 258 -10.32 -1.87 15.26
N LEU A 259 -10.11 -2.50 14.12
CA LEU A 259 -9.21 -2.02 13.08
C LEU A 259 -9.68 -0.67 12.50
N ALA A 260 -10.98 -0.54 12.24
CA ALA A 260 -11.58 0.70 11.76
C ALA A 260 -11.49 1.84 12.78
N LYS A 261 -11.69 1.55 14.09
CA LYS A 261 -11.53 2.53 15.17
C LYS A 261 -10.10 3.06 15.22
N ILE A 262 -9.11 2.17 15.16
CA ILE A 262 -7.69 2.54 15.21
C ILE A 262 -7.35 3.40 13.99
N SER A 263 -7.78 2.99 12.79
CA SER A 263 -7.58 3.75 11.55
C SER A 263 -8.20 5.15 11.62
N GLY A 264 -9.40 5.29 12.19
CA GLY A 264 -10.05 6.60 12.36
C GLY A 264 -9.25 7.56 13.24
N TRP A 265 -8.72 7.09 14.38
CA TRP A 265 -7.88 7.92 15.25
C TRP A 265 -6.53 8.28 14.61
N LEU A 266 -5.91 7.35 13.89
CA LEU A 266 -4.68 7.62 13.14
C LEU A 266 -4.90 8.62 12.03
N LEU A 267 -6.03 8.52 11.31
CA LEU A 267 -6.41 9.48 10.27
C LEU A 267 -6.63 10.87 10.88
N ALA A 268 -7.30 10.97 12.02
CA ALA A 268 -7.47 12.25 12.72
C ALA A 268 -6.11 12.87 13.15
N SER A 269 -5.19 12.04 13.67
CA SER A 269 -3.84 12.49 14.02
C SER A 269 -3.06 12.96 12.80
N TYR A 270 -3.13 12.22 11.68
CA TYR A 270 -2.55 12.63 10.40
C TYR A 270 -3.10 13.98 9.93
N LEU A 271 -4.42 14.17 10.00
CA LEU A 271 -5.06 15.41 9.54
C LEU A 271 -4.61 16.62 10.33
N VAL A 272 -4.43 16.50 11.65
CA VAL A 272 -3.89 17.60 12.48
C VAL A 272 -2.50 17.99 11.98
N LEU A 273 -1.61 17.02 11.79
CA LEU A 273 -0.26 17.27 11.27
C LEU A 273 -0.31 17.86 9.84
N LYS A 274 -1.18 17.33 9.00
CA LYS A 274 -1.34 17.79 7.61
C LYS A 274 -1.88 19.22 7.52
N ILE A 275 -2.82 19.59 8.38
CA ILE A 275 -3.36 20.97 8.43
C ILE A 275 -2.26 21.94 8.89
N ILE A 276 -1.47 21.59 9.92
CA ILE A 276 -0.35 22.40 10.38
C ILE A 276 0.66 22.59 9.24
N ASP A 277 1.06 21.51 8.57
CA ASP A 277 1.97 21.55 7.43
C ASP A 277 1.44 22.42 6.29
N THR A 278 0.15 22.27 5.93
CA THR A 278 -0.50 23.06 4.88
C THR A 278 -0.57 24.54 5.26
N MET A 279 -0.84 24.88 6.50
CA MET A 279 -0.84 26.29 6.96
C MET A 279 0.57 26.89 6.90
N GLY A 280 1.60 26.14 7.30
CA GLY A 280 2.99 26.55 7.16
C GLY A 280 3.37 26.80 5.69
N TRP A 281 2.93 25.92 4.79
CA TRP A 281 3.11 26.11 3.36
C TRP A 281 2.42 27.37 2.82
N LEU A 282 1.16 27.59 3.18
CA LEU A 282 0.39 28.77 2.74
C LEU A 282 0.98 30.10 3.24
N GLN A 283 1.51 30.13 4.45
CA GLN A 283 2.02 31.35 5.08
C GLN A 283 3.49 31.61 4.79
N GLY A 284 4.28 30.58 4.54
CA GLY A 284 5.72 30.69 4.36
C GLY A 284 6.17 30.46 2.91
N ILE A 285 5.91 29.28 2.36
CA ILE A 285 6.50 28.85 1.09
C ILE A 285 5.80 29.52 -0.11
N VAL A 286 4.48 29.58 -0.12
CA VAL A 286 3.71 30.20 -1.22
C VAL A 286 4.10 31.67 -1.42
N PRO A 287 4.12 32.52 -0.39
CA PRO A 287 4.55 33.92 -0.54
C PRO A 287 6.03 34.05 -0.94
N SER A 288 6.92 33.17 -0.43
CA SER A 288 8.34 33.21 -0.80
C SER A 288 8.62 32.89 -2.27
N ALA A 289 7.71 32.16 -2.92
CA ALA A 289 7.72 31.89 -4.35
C ALA A 289 7.05 32.99 -5.19
N GLY A 290 6.61 34.07 -4.56
CA GLY A 290 5.87 35.17 -5.24
C GLY A 290 4.45 34.77 -5.69
N LEU A 291 3.89 33.72 -5.11
CA LEU A 291 2.56 33.20 -5.42
C LEU A 291 1.57 33.51 -4.30
N THR A 292 0.28 33.54 -4.66
CA THR A 292 -0.84 33.60 -3.72
C THR A 292 -1.70 32.34 -3.85
N PHE A 293 -2.49 32.03 -2.83
CA PHE A 293 -3.39 30.88 -2.90
C PHE A 293 -4.38 30.97 -4.08
N SER A 294 -4.78 32.20 -4.47
CA SER A 294 -5.67 32.42 -5.61
C SER A 294 -5.05 32.03 -6.95
N ASP A 295 -3.73 32.08 -7.08
CA ASP A 295 -3.06 31.75 -8.34
C ASP A 295 -3.21 30.26 -8.67
N PHE A 296 -3.30 29.41 -7.65
CA PHE A 296 -3.58 27.97 -7.85
C PHE A 296 -4.96 27.70 -8.45
N PHE A 297 -5.95 28.58 -8.17
CA PHE A 297 -7.28 28.44 -8.77
C PHE A 297 -7.36 29.01 -10.18
N ARG A 298 -6.60 30.07 -10.46
CA ARG A 298 -6.69 30.79 -11.73
C ARG A 298 -5.75 30.23 -12.79
N GLU A 299 -4.54 29.88 -12.41
CA GLU A 299 -3.46 29.55 -13.33
C GLU A 299 -3.04 28.09 -13.23
N GLY A 300 -3.21 27.46 -12.08
CA GLY A 300 -2.84 26.07 -11.85
C GLY A 300 -3.78 25.09 -12.53
N PRO A 301 -3.27 24.09 -13.28
CA PRO A 301 -4.09 23.11 -13.98
C PRO A 301 -4.89 22.20 -13.04
N TYR A 302 -4.43 22.05 -11.80
CA TYR A 302 -5.05 21.17 -10.80
C TYR A 302 -5.74 21.93 -9.69
N GLY A 303 -5.36 23.20 -9.47
CA GLY A 303 -5.94 24.10 -8.48
C GLY A 303 -5.90 23.59 -7.04
N ALA A 304 -6.44 24.36 -6.12
CA ALA A 304 -6.59 23.97 -4.72
C ALA A 304 -7.74 22.97 -4.48
N TRP A 305 -8.51 22.62 -5.50
CA TRP A 305 -9.59 21.64 -5.40
C TRP A 305 -9.09 20.26 -4.97
N LEU A 306 -7.92 19.84 -5.45
CA LEU A 306 -7.34 18.57 -5.04
C LEU A 306 -6.97 18.55 -3.56
N LEU A 307 -6.47 19.67 -3.03
CA LEU A 307 -6.21 19.81 -1.59
C LEU A 307 -7.52 19.77 -0.78
N PHE A 308 -8.58 20.43 -1.26
CA PHE A 308 -9.90 20.35 -0.63
C PHE A 308 -10.45 18.91 -0.63
N LEU A 309 -10.37 18.22 -1.75
CA LEU A 309 -10.81 16.83 -1.86
C LEU A 309 -10.00 15.92 -0.94
N GLU A 310 -8.67 16.09 -0.87
CA GLU A 310 -7.79 15.31 -0.01
C GLU A 310 -8.13 15.50 1.47
N ILE A 311 -8.17 16.77 1.94
CA ILE A 311 -8.29 17.06 3.37
C ILE A 311 -9.74 16.91 3.86
N ILE A 312 -10.72 17.50 3.15
CA ILE A 312 -12.10 17.54 3.64
C ILE A 312 -12.84 16.26 3.26
N VAL A 313 -12.93 15.96 1.96
CA VAL A 313 -13.77 14.85 1.49
C VAL A 313 -13.16 13.50 1.86
N CYS A 314 -11.87 13.32 1.59
CA CYS A 314 -11.19 12.04 1.78
C CYS A 314 -10.44 11.95 3.12
N GLY A 315 -10.37 13.03 3.90
CA GLY A 315 -9.73 13.08 5.20
C GLY A 315 -10.75 13.24 6.34
N ILE A 316 -11.35 14.42 6.49
CA ILE A 316 -12.22 14.75 7.64
C ILE A 316 -13.47 13.87 7.66
N ILE A 317 -14.15 13.71 6.52
CA ILE A 317 -15.39 12.90 6.47
C ILE A 317 -15.14 11.46 6.91
N PRO A 318 -14.17 10.70 6.34
CA PRO A 318 -13.92 9.34 6.80
C PRO A 318 -13.40 9.27 8.23
N ALA A 319 -12.60 10.23 8.71
CA ALA A 319 -12.15 10.28 10.08
C ALA A 319 -13.34 10.35 11.06
N VAL A 320 -14.29 11.25 10.81
CA VAL A 320 -15.51 11.41 11.63
C VAL A 320 -16.34 10.13 11.62
N ILE A 321 -16.57 9.52 10.45
CA ILE A 321 -17.34 8.27 10.34
C ILE A 321 -16.67 7.14 11.10
N LEU A 322 -15.35 7.00 10.98
CA LEU A 322 -14.59 5.93 11.64
C LEU A 322 -14.46 6.11 13.15
N MET A 323 -14.47 7.35 13.64
CA MET A 323 -14.41 7.65 15.08
C MET A 323 -15.75 7.45 15.79
N ILE A 324 -16.88 7.74 15.12
CA ILE A 324 -18.22 7.62 15.71
C ILE A 324 -18.68 6.16 15.69
N PRO A 325 -18.92 5.53 16.88
CA PRO A 325 -19.27 4.11 16.93
C PRO A 325 -20.53 3.74 16.14
N GLN A 326 -21.59 4.58 16.21
CA GLN A 326 -22.87 4.33 15.54
C GLN A 326 -22.72 4.37 14.00
N ALA A 327 -21.93 5.31 13.48
CA ALA A 327 -21.65 5.40 12.05
C ALA A 327 -20.79 4.21 11.58
N ARG A 328 -19.73 3.91 12.32
CA ARG A 328 -18.82 2.80 12.00
C ARG A 328 -19.47 1.43 12.03
N GLN A 329 -20.46 1.20 12.90
CA GLN A 329 -21.22 -0.06 12.95
C GLN A 329 -22.10 -0.28 11.73
N ASN A 330 -22.49 0.76 11.04
CA ASN A 330 -23.21 0.64 9.77
C ASN A 330 -22.25 0.28 8.65
N GLU A 331 -22.44 -0.89 8.05
CA GLU A 331 -21.53 -1.43 7.03
C GLU A 331 -21.37 -0.51 5.81
N LYS A 332 -22.43 0.18 5.38
CA LYS A 332 -22.37 1.11 4.23
C LYS A 332 -21.48 2.31 4.54
N TRP A 333 -21.63 2.90 5.73
CA TRP A 333 -20.82 4.02 6.16
C TRP A 333 -19.36 3.60 6.40
N LEU A 334 -19.14 2.40 6.96
CA LEU A 334 -17.81 1.84 7.13
C LEU A 334 -17.09 1.67 5.78
N ILE A 335 -17.74 1.04 4.80
CA ILE A 335 -17.17 0.84 3.47
C ILE A 335 -16.90 2.17 2.78
N LEU A 336 -17.85 3.12 2.86
CA LEU A 336 -17.67 4.47 2.31
C LEU A 336 -16.46 5.18 2.94
N ALA A 337 -16.34 5.15 4.26
CA ALA A 337 -15.22 5.79 4.95
C ALA A 337 -13.88 5.14 4.59
N CYS A 338 -13.81 3.81 4.53
CA CYS A 338 -12.61 3.12 4.09
C CYS A 338 -12.25 3.45 2.63
N LEU A 339 -13.24 3.53 1.74
CA LEU A 339 -13.03 3.90 0.34
C LEU A 339 -12.51 5.34 0.21
N LEU A 340 -13.13 6.28 0.92
CA LEU A 340 -12.69 7.69 0.93
C LEU A 340 -11.27 7.82 1.47
N ASN A 341 -10.92 7.14 2.57
CA ASN A 341 -9.57 7.18 3.12
C ASN A 341 -8.53 6.59 2.14
N CYS A 342 -8.84 5.46 1.49
CA CYS A 342 -7.96 4.89 0.46
C CYS A 342 -7.83 5.80 -0.77
N THR A 343 -8.89 6.48 -1.18
CA THR A 343 -8.83 7.49 -2.24
C THR A 343 -8.01 8.69 -1.80
N GLY A 344 -8.14 9.10 -0.54
CA GLY A 344 -7.40 10.20 0.06
C GLY A 344 -5.89 10.00 0.01
N ILE A 345 -5.40 8.77 0.26
CA ILE A 345 -3.96 8.50 0.15
C ILE A 345 -3.46 8.60 -1.30
N VAL A 346 -4.25 8.18 -2.28
CA VAL A 346 -3.91 8.32 -3.71
C VAL A 346 -3.84 9.81 -4.09
N LEU A 347 -4.85 10.60 -3.69
CA LEU A 347 -4.86 12.05 -3.92
C LEU A 347 -3.69 12.74 -3.24
N ASN A 348 -3.36 12.35 -2.02
CA ASN A 348 -2.20 12.87 -1.30
C ASN A 348 -0.90 12.62 -2.09
N ARG A 349 -0.68 11.41 -2.57
CA ARG A 349 0.52 11.08 -3.37
C ARG A 349 0.54 11.82 -4.71
N PHE A 350 -0.63 11.99 -5.34
CA PHE A 350 -0.76 12.81 -6.55
C PHE A 350 -0.41 14.29 -6.27
N ASN A 351 -0.90 14.86 -5.18
CA ASN A 351 -0.58 16.22 -4.77
C ASN A 351 0.92 16.39 -4.50
N PHE A 352 1.52 15.45 -3.78
CA PHE A 352 2.97 15.48 -3.48
C PHE A 352 3.84 15.42 -4.73
N ILE A 353 3.45 14.68 -5.74
CA ILE A 353 4.26 14.44 -6.93
C ILE A 353 3.84 15.38 -8.04
N VAL A 354 2.66 15.17 -8.61
CA VAL A 354 2.26 15.85 -9.84
C VAL A 354 1.95 17.33 -9.60
N VAL A 355 1.14 17.65 -8.59
CA VAL A 355 0.76 19.05 -8.31
C VAL A 355 1.99 19.85 -7.88
N THR A 356 2.87 19.25 -7.06
CA THR A 356 4.12 19.88 -6.63
C THR A 356 5.02 20.22 -7.83
N LEU A 357 5.20 19.30 -8.76
CA LEU A 357 6.03 19.52 -9.94
C LEU A 357 5.40 20.48 -10.96
N ALA A 358 4.08 20.61 -10.95
CA ALA A 358 3.34 21.55 -11.83
C ALA A 358 3.56 23.02 -11.48
N ILE A 359 4.01 23.32 -10.24
CA ILE A 359 4.14 24.70 -9.74
C ILE A 359 5.45 25.32 -10.24
N PRO A 360 5.40 26.55 -10.78
CA PRO A 360 6.59 27.27 -11.21
C PRO A 360 7.49 27.60 -10.02
N VAL A 361 8.80 27.43 -10.19
CA VAL A 361 9.83 27.75 -9.18
C VAL A 361 10.85 28.76 -9.69
N MET A 362 10.85 29.03 -11.00
CA MET A 362 11.76 30.00 -11.62
C MET A 362 10.97 31.25 -12.02
N PRO A 363 11.58 32.44 -11.94
CA PRO A 363 10.99 33.64 -12.51
C PRO A 363 10.61 33.39 -13.97
N PHE A 364 9.42 33.87 -14.38
CA PHE A 364 8.86 33.68 -15.73
C PHE A 364 8.44 32.25 -16.09
N ALA A 365 8.59 31.27 -15.19
CA ALA A 365 7.99 29.95 -15.40
C ALA A 365 6.47 30.01 -15.28
N ARG A 366 5.79 29.12 -15.95
CA ARG A 366 4.32 28.97 -15.89
C ARG A 366 3.95 27.66 -15.21
N PHE A 367 2.69 27.52 -14.84
CA PHE A 367 2.17 26.23 -14.41
C PHE A 367 2.24 25.21 -15.54
N TRP A 368 2.66 24.01 -15.20
CA TRP A 368 2.77 22.88 -16.13
C TRP A 368 1.64 21.90 -15.88
N SER A 369 1.25 21.16 -16.92
CA SER A 369 0.28 20.07 -16.82
C SER A 369 0.89 18.76 -17.26
N TYR A 370 0.47 17.68 -16.64
CA TYR A 370 0.86 16.32 -16.95
C TYR A 370 -0.38 15.47 -17.24
N LEU A 371 -0.35 14.73 -18.34
CA LEU A 371 -1.38 13.78 -18.72
C LEU A 371 -0.69 12.44 -19.00
N PRO A 372 -1.01 11.37 -18.27
CA PRO A 372 -0.41 10.06 -18.50
C PRO A 372 -0.72 9.49 -19.87
N THR A 373 0.25 8.80 -20.47
CA THR A 373 0.06 8.04 -21.71
C THR A 373 -0.67 6.72 -21.45
N TRP A 374 -1.10 6.04 -22.51
CA TRP A 374 -1.73 4.72 -22.38
C TRP A 374 -0.74 3.65 -21.87
N GLN A 375 0.55 3.80 -22.12
CA GLN A 375 1.60 2.94 -21.57
C GLN A 375 1.72 3.11 -20.06
N GLU A 376 1.69 4.35 -19.58
CA GLU A 376 1.74 4.64 -18.15
C GLU A 376 0.52 4.04 -17.43
N TRP A 377 -0.67 4.21 -17.98
CA TRP A 377 -1.88 3.58 -17.45
C TRP A 377 -1.83 2.05 -17.53
N GLY A 378 -1.31 1.50 -18.62
CA GLY A 378 -1.21 0.05 -18.80
C GLY A 378 -0.40 -0.59 -17.66
N ILE A 379 0.76 -0.04 -17.33
CA ILE A 379 1.63 -0.56 -16.26
C ILE A 379 0.99 -0.36 -14.88
N ALA A 380 0.42 0.82 -14.61
CA ALA A 380 -0.24 1.10 -13.32
C ALA A 380 -1.43 0.16 -13.08
N LEU A 381 -2.28 -0.06 -14.08
CA LEU A 381 -3.43 -0.96 -14.00
C LEU A 381 -3.02 -2.45 -13.96
N ALA A 382 -1.87 -2.81 -14.53
CA ALA A 382 -1.34 -4.17 -14.42
C ALA A 382 -0.99 -4.55 -12.98
N VAL A 383 -0.55 -3.60 -12.15
CA VAL A 383 -0.32 -3.84 -10.71
C VAL A 383 -1.63 -4.22 -10.01
N ILE A 384 -2.75 -3.58 -10.38
CA ILE A 384 -4.08 -3.97 -9.89
C ILE A 384 -4.44 -5.36 -10.38
N GLY A 385 -4.24 -5.65 -11.67
CA GLY A 385 -4.46 -6.98 -12.24
C GLY A 385 -3.66 -8.07 -11.54
N TYR A 386 -2.38 -7.81 -11.28
CA TYR A 386 -1.49 -8.68 -10.51
C TYR A 386 -2.03 -8.92 -9.10
N GLY A 387 -2.39 -7.86 -8.40
CA GLY A 387 -2.91 -7.96 -7.03
C GLY A 387 -4.20 -8.79 -6.96
N MET A 388 -5.15 -8.52 -7.84
CA MET A 388 -6.41 -9.25 -7.92
C MET A 388 -6.21 -10.73 -8.27
N LEU A 389 -5.27 -11.02 -9.17
CA LEU A 389 -4.95 -12.40 -9.55
C LEU A 389 -4.29 -13.16 -8.39
N LEU A 390 -3.22 -12.60 -7.81
CA LEU A 390 -2.48 -13.25 -6.73
C LEU A 390 -3.33 -13.43 -5.49
N PHE A 391 -4.14 -12.43 -5.10
CA PHE A 391 -5.07 -12.55 -3.98
C PHE A 391 -6.14 -13.61 -4.25
N SER A 392 -6.70 -13.67 -5.46
CA SER A 392 -7.70 -14.66 -5.84
C SER A 392 -7.16 -16.08 -5.81
N VAL A 393 -5.93 -16.29 -6.30
CA VAL A 393 -5.22 -17.58 -6.24
C VAL A 393 -4.95 -17.97 -4.80
N SER A 394 -4.45 -17.03 -3.98
CA SER A 394 -4.18 -17.26 -2.57
C SER A 394 -5.46 -17.62 -1.80
N TYR A 395 -6.55 -16.86 -2.01
CA TYR A 395 -7.84 -17.17 -1.40
C TYR A 395 -8.39 -18.52 -1.83
N ARG A 396 -8.17 -18.95 -3.08
CA ARG A 396 -8.66 -20.23 -3.58
C ARG A 396 -7.97 -21.42 -2.91
N TYR A 397 -6.65 -21.37 -2.75
CA TYR A 397 -5.83 -22.54 -2.41
C TYR A 397 -5.25 -22.50 -1.00
N LEU A 398 -5.30 -21.36 -0.31
CA LEU A 398 -4.73 -21.21 1.02
C LEU A 398 -5.81 -20.92 2.07
N PRO A 399 -5.64 -21.35 3.33
CA PRO A 399 -6.55 -21.06 4.42
C PRO A 399 -6.27 -19.67 5.01
N LEU A 400 -6.72 -18.61 4.32
CA LEU A 400 -6.42 -17.22 4.69
C LEU A 400 -7.14 -16.76 5.95
N PHE A 401 -8.35 -17.24 6.19
CA PHE A 401 -9.21 -16.77 7.27
C PHE A 401 -9.41 -17.85 8.34
N PRO A 402 -9.56 -17.47 9.63
CA PRO A 402 -9.61 -18.41 10.76
C PRO A 402 -10.67 -19.48 10.63
N ARG A 403 -11.85 -19.13 10.14
CA ARG A 403 -12.95 -20.09 9.94
C ARG A 403 -12.62 -21.21 8.97
N GLU A 404 -11.67 -20.97 8.08
CA GLU A 404 -11.16 -22.00 7.17
C GLU A 404 -10.04 -22.83 7.80
N ARG A 405 -9.37 -22.27 8.83
CA ARG A 405 -8.34 -22.94 9.62
C ARG A 405 -8.91 -23.82 10.73
N GLU A 406 -10.01 -23.43 11.35
CA GLU A 406 -10.63 -24.18 12.45
C GLU A 406 -11.03 -25.60 12.03
N LEU A 407 -11.36 -25.80 10.77
CA LEU A 407 -11.56 -27.15 10.21
C LEU A 407 -10.30 -28.03 10.25
N ASN A 408 -9.12 -27.40 10.39
CA ASN A 408 -7.84 -28.08 10.58
C ASN A 408 -7.34 -28.05 12.04
N ALA A 409 -7.98 -27.29 12.94
CA ALA A 409 -7.52 -27.14 14.34
C ALA A 409 -7.54 -28.47 15.10
N ALA A 410 -8.50 -29.35 14.81
CA ALA A 410 -8.51 -30.72 15.35
C ALA A 410 -7.29 -31.54 14.90
N ASN A 411 -6.72 -31.23 13.73
CA ASN A 411 -5.46 -31.84 13.27
C ASN A 411 -4.25 -31.14 13.89
N MET A 412 -4.34 -29.85 14.20
CA MET A 412 -3.28 -29.11 14.89
C MET A 412 -3.07 -29.59 16.33
N GLN A 413 -4.12 -29.92 17.07
CA GLN A 413 -4.00 -30.53 18.40
C GLN A 413 -3.27 -31.87 18.39
N ARG A 414 -3.35 -32.64 17.31
CA ARG A 414 -2.55 -33.88 17.12
C ARG A 414 -1.09 -33.60 16.79
N ILE A 415 -0.77 -32.43 16.22
CA ILE A 415 0.60 -32.01 15.90
C ILE A 415 1.31 -31.44 17.13
N TRP A 416 0.57 -30.94 18.11
CA TRP A 416 1.07 -30.34 19.36
C TRP A 416 1.28 -31.34 20.50
N GLN A 417 1.06 -32.63 20.28
CA GLN A 417 1.48 -33.62 21.27
C GLN A 417 3.01 -33.75 21.21
N PRO A 418 3.73 -33.40 22.27
CA PRO A 418 5.16 -33.65 22.34
C PRO A 418 5.38 -35.18 22.26
N PHE A 419 6.40 -35.57 21.53
CA PHE A 419 6.88 -36.95 21.48
C PHE A 419 7.34 -37.38 22.85
#